data_d461852127d152ef813fa0ef6ade9e3a
#
_entry.id   d461852127d152ef813fa0ef6ade9e3a
#
_cell.length_a   1.000
_cell.length_b   1.000
_cell.length_c   1.000
_cell.angle_alpha   90.00
_cell.angle_beta   90.00
_cell.angle_gamma   90.00
#
_symmetry.space_group_name_H-M   'P 1'
#
loop_
_entity.id
_entity.type
_entity.pdbx_description
1 polymer ?
#
loop_
_entity_poly.entity_id
_entity_poly.type
_entity_poly.pdbx_seq_one_letter_code
_entity_poly.pdbx_strand_id
1 'polypeptide(L)'
;MSTRREFLGTTAGALAGLAFVGCDLLAARPARAQGRRRETMVGGKRVKVIDVHAHCAVAEAMALVGMKLGDPSPATRPELNMITNVSGRLRAMDEQGIDMEALSINPYWYKAERDLAKQICQIQNAKLGEACAANPDRFVAFATVPLQHPDLAAELLEEAVKKHGLRGAGIGGSVNGEEISDPKFHPF
;
A
#
# COMPACT_ATOMS: atom_id res chain seq x y z
N MET A 1 4.05 -32.15 27.62
CA MET A 1 4.04 -30.73 27.20
C MET A 1 5.49 -30.24 27.24
N SER A 2 6.13 -30.02 26.11
CA SER A 2 7.51 -29.51 26.10
C SER A 2 7.54 -28.05 26.54
N THR A 3 8.52 -27.70 27.33
CA THR A 3 8.69 -26.32 27.83
C THR A 3 9.29 -25.43 26.76
N ARG A 4 9.05 -24.10 26.86
CA ARG A 4 9.65 -23.09 25.95
C ARG A 4 11.18 -23.21 25.86
N ARG A 5 11.81 -23.73 26.90
CA ARG A 5 13.28 -23.91 26.96
C ARG A 5 13.75 -25.10 26.13
N GLU A 6 12.95 -26.16 26.05
CA GLU A 6 13.24 -27.34 25.22
C GLU A 6 13.04 -27.05 23.73
N PHE A 7 12.05 -26.20 23.40
CA PHE A 7 11.82 -25.73 22.03
C PHE A 7 12.98 -24.89 21.50
N LEU A 8 13.53 -23.99 22.33
CA LEU A 8 14.66 -23.14 21.94
C LEU A 8 15.98 -23.92 21.87
N GLY A 9 16.13 -25.00 22.64
CA GLY A 9 17.32 -25.87 22.59
C GLY A 9 17.40 -26.71 21.31
N THR A 10 16.26 -27.10 20.75
CA THR A 10 16.20 -27.92 19.52
C THR A 10 16.43 -27.11 18.27
N THR A 11 16.11 -25.81 18.26
CA THR A 11 16.35 -24.91 17.12
C THR A 11 17.81 -24.43 17.04
N ALA A 12 18.54 -24.34 18.16
CA ALA A 12 19.95 -23.97 18.15
C ALA A 12 20.87 -25.09 17.59
N GLY A 13 20.44 -26.36 17.71
CA GLY A 13 21.20 -27.51 17.17
C GLY A 13 21.11 -27.69 15.67
N ALA A 14 20.06 -27.17 15.04
CA ALA A 14 19.84 -27.29 13.59
C ALA A 14 20.62 -26.25 12.77
N LEU A 15 21.11 -25.16 13.38
CA LEU A 15 21.87 -24.11 12.69
C LEU A 15 23.39 -24.34 12.69
N ALA A 16 23.91 -25.30 13.46
CA ALA A 16 25.33 -25.59 13.53
C ALA A 16 25.85 -26.53 12.41
N GLY A 17 24.95 -27.08 11.59
CA GLY A 17 25.28 -28.04 10.52
C GLY A 17 25.47 -27.46 9.11
N LEU A 18 25.33 -26.14 8.92
CA LEU A 18 25.36 -25.48 7.60
C LEU A 18 26.53 -24.49 7.40
N ALA A 19 27.52 -24.51 8.26
CA ALA A 19 28.73 -23.74 8.05
C ALA A 19 29.86 -24.73 7.74
N PHE A 20 30.09 -25.06 6.49
CA PHE A 20 31.39 -25.42 5.88
C PHE A 20 31.17 -26.14 4.54
N VAL A 21 30.98 -25.43 3.48
CA VAL A 21 31.69 -25.69 2.23
C VAL A 21 32.02 -24.33 1.64
N GLY A 22 33.20 -23.90 1.93
CA GLY A 22 33.85 -22.79 1.26
C GLY A 22 34.34 -23.22 -0.10
N CYS A 23 34.72 -22.22 -0.82
CA CYS A 23 35.54 -22.12 -2.02
C CYS A 23 34.79 -21.74 -3.28
N ASP A 24 34.90 -20.46 -3.52
CA ASP A 24 35.21 -19.84 -4.82
C ASP A 24 34.89 -20.67 -6.08
N LEU A 25 33.83 -20.31 -6.68
CA LEU A 25 33.81 -20.17 -8.13
C LEU A 25 33.15 -18.84 -8.43
N LEU A 26 33.83 -18.00 -9.19
CA LEU A 26 33.29 -16.88 -9.93
C LEU A 26 32.08 -17.34 -10.75
N ALA A 27 31.02 -17.70 -10.06
CA ALA A 27 29.74 -17.92 -10.65
C ALA A 27 29.19 -16.54 -10.97
N ALA A 28 29.13 -16.24 -12.26
CA ALA A 28 28.20 -15.23 -12.76
C ALA A 28 26.94 -15.35 -11.88
N ARG A 29 26.57 -14.25 -11.20
CA ARG A 29 25.31 -14.17 -10.47
C ARG A 29 24.27 -14.69 -11.47
N PRO A 30 23.55 -15.78 -11.18
CA PRO A 30 22.49 -16.19 -12.07
C PRO A 30 21.61 -14.94 -12.21
N ALA A 31 21.37 -14.52 -13.47
CA ALA A 31 20.33 -13.56 -13.74
C ALA A 31 19.16 -14.02 -12.86
N ARG A 32 18.75 -13.20 -11.88
CA ARG A 32 17.64 -13.55 -11.00
C ARG A 32 16.52 -13.96 -11.94
N ALA A 33 16.29 -15.26 -12.07
CA ALA A 33 15.11 -15.76 -12.74
C ALA A 33 13.98 -14.96 -12.15
N GLN A 34 13.20 -14.25 -12.99
CA GLN A 34 12.03 -13.54 -12.56
C GLN A 34 11.25 -14.53 -11.71
N GLY A 35 11.28 -14.31 -10.37
CA GLY A 35 10.81 -15.29 -9.41
C GLY A 35 9.38 -15.63 -9.78
N ARG A 36 9.12 -16.92 -10.00
CA ARG A 36 7.76 -17.39 -10.26
C ARG A 36 6.89 -16.86 -9.14
N ARG A 37 5.81 -16.17 -9.50
CA ARG A 37 4.84 -15.61 -8.56
C ARG A 37 4.44 -16.67 -7.55
N ARG A 38 4.53 -16.36 -6.26
CA ARG A 38 4.07 -17.24 -5.20
C ARG A 38 2.56 -17.41 -5.31
N GLU A 39 2.08 -18.63 -5.24
CA GLU A 39 0.66 -18.96 -5.27
C GLU A 39 0.20 -19.43 -3.90
N THR A 40 -0.95 -18.90 -3.44
CA THR A 40 -1.58 -19.31 -2.19
C THR A 40 -2.60 -20.40 -2.48
N MET A 41 -2.46 -21.54 -1.78
CA MET A 41 -3.33 -22.70 -1.93
C MET A 41 -4.12 -22.93 -0.65
N VAL A 42 -5.42 -23.20 -0.78
CA VAL A 42 -6.32 -23.60 0.34
C VAL A 42 -7.07 -24.84 -0.11
N GLY A 43 -6.96 -25.93 0.65
CA GLY A 43 -7.58 -27.20 0.29
C GLY A 43 -7.21 -27.72 -1.09
N GLY A 44 -5.96 -27.51 -1.53
CA GLY A 44 -5.48 -27.92 -2.84
C GLY A 44 -5.92 -27.03 -4.02
N LYS A 45 -6.68 -25.96 -3.77
CA LYS A 45 -7.13 -25.02 -4.80
C LYS A 45 -6.41 -23.67 -4.63
N ARG A 46 -5.99 -23.07 -5.77
CA ARG A 46 -5.45 -21.72 -5.78
C ARG A 46 -6.54 -20.73 -5.38
N VAL A 47 -6.23 -19.83 -4.46
CA VAL A 47 -7.11 -18.74 -4.05
C VAL A 47 -6.49 -17.41 -4.42
N LYS A 48 -7.35 -16.44 -4.78
CA LYS A 48 -6.93 -15.05 -5.03
C LYS A 48 -6.68 -14.36 -3.68
N VAL A 49 -5.51 -13.76 -3.53
CA VAL A 49 -5.12 -12.99 -2.35
C VAL A 49 -5.22 -11.51 -2.66
N ILE A 50 -6.01 -10.78 -1.89
CA ILE A 50 -6.20 -9.34 -2.03
C ILE A 50 -5.71 -8.67 -0.76
N ASP A 51 -4.72 -7.79 -0.87
CA ASP A 51 -4.32 -6.91 0.22
C ASP A 51 -5.22 -5.67 0.20
N VAL A 52 -6.03 -5.53 1.24
CA VAL A 52 -6.99 -4.41 1.37
C VAL A 52 -6.42 -3.23 2.18
N HIS A 53 -5.17 -3.31 2.63
CA HIS A 53 -4.50 -2.29 3.43
C HIS A 53 -3.15 -1.90 2.82
N ALA A 54 -3.16 -1.52 1.55
CA ALA A 54 -1.96 -1.23 0.76
C ALA A 54 -1.76 0.28 0.62
N HIS A 55 -1.00 0.88 1.54
CA HIS A 55 -0.73 2.32 1.48
C HIS A 55 0.21 2.70 0.33
N CYS A 56 -0.06 3.87 -0.25
CA CYS A 56 0.82 4.50 -1.22
C CYS A 56 0.93 6.01 -0.98
N ALA A 57 1.79 6.68 -1.72
CA ALA A 57 2.04 8.10 -1.61
C ALA A 57 2.24 8.75 -2.99
N VAL A 58 1.81 10.00 -3.12
CA VAL A 58 1.97 10.84 -4.31
C VAL A 58 2.81 12.04 -3.93
N ALA A 59 4.07 12.07 -4.39
CA ALA A 59 5.05 13.07 -4.00
C ALA A 59 4.62 14.49 -4.34
N GLU A 60 4.02 14.68 -5.52
CA GLU A 60 3.53 15.99 -5.97
C GLU A 60 2.48 16.58 -5.03
N ALA A 61 1.57 15.73 -4.55
CA ALA A 61 0.54 16.16 -3.60
C ALA A 61 1.13 16.47 -2.20
N MET A 62 2.08 15.65 -1.75
CA MET A 62 2.79 15.87 -0.48
C MET A 62 3.58 17.18 -0.47
N ALA A 63 4.20 17.53 -1.60
CA ALA A 63 5.00 18.75 -1.74
C ALA A 63 4.16 20.01 -1.52
N LEU A 64 2.86 20.01 -1.82
CA LEU A 64 1.96 21.14 -1.63
C LEU A 64 1.83 21.57 -0.14
N VAL A 65 2.07 20.65 0.77
CA VAL A 65 2.06 20.91 2.24
C VAL A 65 3.46 20.83 2.85
N GLY A 66 4.50 20.87 2.02
CA GLY A 66 5.90 20.83 2.48
C GLY A 66 6.33 19.47 3.05
N MET A 67 5.54 18.41 2.83
CA MET A 67 5.87 17.07 3.31
C MET A 67 6.82 16.37 2.34
N LYS A 68 7.69 15.56 2.92
CA LYS A 68 8.52 14.59 2.20
C LYS A 68 8.23 13.22 2.78
N LEU A 69 8.50 12.16 2.02
CA LEU A 69 8.54 10.82 2.60
C LEU A 69 9.58 10.83 3.71
N GLY A 70 9.17 10.45 4.92
CA GLY A 70 10.06 10.35 6.07
C GLY A 70 11.15 9.31 5.84
N ASP A 71 12.18 9.35 6.70
CA ASP A 71 13.24 8.35 6.70
C ASP A 71 12.64 6.95 6.83
N PRO A 72 13.15 5.97 6.07
CA PRO A 72 12.63 4.63 6.10
C PRO A 72 12.80 4.02 7.50
N SER A 73 11.69 3.65 8.12
CA SER A 73 11.76 2.69 9.21
C SER A 73 12.29 1.36 8.66
N PRO A 74 13.12 0.60 9.40
CA PRO A 74 13.56 -0.73 8.97
C PRO A 74 12.42 -1.69 8.62
N ALA A 75 11.21 -1.43 9.15
CA ALA A 75 10.01 -2.20 8.88
C ALA A 75 9.22 -1.73 7.64
N THR A 76 9.59 -0.60 7.04
CA THR A 76 8.90 -0.03 5.89
C THR A 76 9.84 0.09 4.70
N ARG A 77 9.31 -0.07 3.50
CA ARG A 77 10.03 0.16 2.24
C ARG A 77 9.43 1.40 1.57
N PRO A 78 9.86 2.63 1.95
CA PRO A 78 9.24 3.86 1.46
C PRO A 78 9.25 3.95 -0.06
N GLU A 79 10.28 3.39 -0.70
CA GLU A 79 10.39 3.33 -2.15
C GLU A 79 9.26 2.53 -2.80
N LEU A 80 8.68 1.54 -2.09
CA LEU A 80 7.53 0.78 -2.58
C LEU A 80 6.21 1.51 -2.38
N ASN A 81 6.16 2.45 -1.43
CA ASN A 81 4.96 3.24 -1.18
C ASN A 81 4.73 4.33 -2.23
N MET A 82 5.77 4.69 -3.00
CA MET A 82 5.60 5.65 -4.09
C MET A 82 4.77 5.07 -5.21
N ILE A 83 3.75 5.82 -5.65
CA ILE A 83 2.90 5.41 -6.78
C ILE A 83 3.70 5.30 -8.09
N THR A 84 4.84 5.93 -8.17
CA THR A 84 5.74 5.89 -9.33
C THR A 84 6.63 4.65 -9.37
N ASN A 85 6.77 3.90 -8.27
CA ASN A 85 7.57 2.67 -8.23
C ASN A 85 6.73 1.40 -8.43
N VAL A 86 5.89 1.40 -9.45
CA VAL A 86 4.98 0.29 -9.77
C VAL A 86 5.73 -1.03 -9.96
N SER A 87 6.86 -1.02 -10.69
CA SER A 87 7.62 -2.25 -10.95
C SER A 87 8.20 -2.89 -9.68
N GLY A 88 8.68 -2.07 -8.73
CA GLY A 88 9.15 -2.55 -7.42
C GLY A 88 8.02 -3.15 -6.61
N ARG A 89 6.87 -2.48 -6.59
CA ARG A 89 5.67 -2.92 -5.89
C ARG A 89 5.14 -4.24 -6.45
N LEU A 90 5.02 -4.38 -7.77
CA LEU A 90 4.57 -5.62 -8.41
C LEU A 90 5.49 -6.81 -8.07
N ARG A 91 6.82 -6.61 -8.06
CA ARG A 91 7.75 -7.67 -7.63
C ARG A 91 7.54 -8.07 -6.18
N ALA A 92 7.35 -7.11 -5.28
CA ALA A 92 7.08 -7.40 -3.87
C ALA A 92 5.77 -8.18 -3.68
N MET A 93 4.72 -7.81 -4.41
CA MET A 93 3.45 -8.55 -4.43
C MET A 93 3.64 -9.98 -4.91
N ASP A 94 4.41 -10.20 -5.99
CA ASP A 94 4.67 -11.54 -6.53
C ASP A 94 5.46 -12.40 -5.54
N GLU A 95 6.46 -11.84 -4.87
CA GLU A 95 7.24 -12.52 -3.81
C GLU A 95 6.36 -12.91 -2.61
N GLN A 96 5.38 -12.07 -2.26
CA GLN A 96 4.46 -12.31 -1.14
C GLN A 96 3.26 -13.17 -1.52
N GLY A 97 2.98 -13.35 -2.80
CA GLY A 97 1.81 -14.07 -3.30
C GLY A 97 0.53 -13.26 -3.27
N ILE A 98 0.65 -11.92 -3.32
CA ILE A 98 -0.48 -10.99 -3.39
C ILE A 98 -0.89 -10.83 -4.85
N ASP A 99 -2.15 -11.14 -5.13
CA ASP A 99 -2.72 -11.02 -6.47
C ASP A 99 -3.11 -9.59 -6.81
N MET A 100 -3.71 -8.89 -5.85
CA MET A 100 -4.24 -7.56 -6.04
C MET A 100 -4.06 -6.75 -4.76
N GLU A 101 -3.79 -5.48 -4.89
CA GLU A 101 -3.80 -4.51 -3.80
C GLU A 101 -4.92 -3.49 -3.98
N ALA A 102 -5.59 -3.14 -2.87
CA ALA A 102 -6.48 -1.99 -2.77
C ALA A 102 -5.66 -0.80 -2.23
N LEU A 103 -5.23 0.06 -3.14
CA LEU A 103 -4.37 1.20 -2.80
C LEU A 103 -5.14 2.27 -2.03
N SER A 104 -4.50 2.83 -1.00
CA SER A 104 -5.04 3.93 -0.22
C SER A 104 -3.94 4.91 0.20
N ILE A 105 -4.32 6.13 0.55
CA ILE A 105 -3.41 7.17 1.05
C ILE A 105 -3.93 7.65 2.39
N ASN A 106 -3.09 7.61 3.42
CA ASN A 106 -3.44 8.12 4.74
C ASN A 106 -3.69 9.64 4.67
N PRO A 107 -4.81 10.14 5.22
CA PRO A 107 -5.17 11.54 5.13
C PRO A 107 -4.21 12.42 5.96
N TYR A 108 -3.43 13.25 5.30
CA TYR A 108 -2.58 14.28 5.89
C TYR A 108 -3.09 15.70 5.57
N TRP A 109 -4.12 15.82 4.74
CA TRP A 109 -4.69 17.07 4.22
C TRP A 109 -5.87 17.58 5.03
N TYR A 110 -6.31 16.92 6.09
CA TYR A 110 -7.50 17.31 6.87
C TYR A 110 -7.38 18.68 7.58
N LYS A 111 -6.15 19.22 7.69
CA LYS A 111 -5.92 20.58 8.18
C LYS A 111 -5.76 21.62 7.08
N ALA A 112 -5.79 21.21 5.82
CA ALA A 112 -5.65 22.11 4.69
C ALA A 112 -6.96 22.88 4.44
N GLU A 113 -6.81 24.13 4.03
CA GLU A 113 -7.93 24.94 3.55
C GLU A 113 -8.57 24.33 2.31
N ARG A 114 -9.82 24.70 2.03
CA ARG A 114 -10.68 24.06 1.04
C ARG A 114 -10.01 23.87 -0.34
N ASP A 115 -9.43 24.95 -0.90
CA ASP A 115 -8.86 24.91 -2.25
C ASP A 115 -7.59 24.05 -2.30
N LEU A 116 -6.77 24.14 -1.28
CA LEU A 116 -5.56 23.30 -1.17
C LEU A 116 -5.92 21.83 -0.97
N ALA A 117 -6.90 21.53 -0.11
CA ALA A 117 -7.39 20.17 0.09
C ALA A 117 -7.98 19.59 -1.20
N LYS A 118 -8.75 20.39 -1.96
CA LYS A 118 -9.26 20.02 -3.28
C LYS A 118 -8.14 19.64 -4.22
N GLN A 119 -7.13 20.51 -4.36
CA GLN A 119 -5.99 20.28 -5.25
C GLN A 119 -5.23 19.00 -4.88
N ILE A 120 -4.94 18.78 -3.60
CA ILE A 120 -4.26 17.58 -3.09
C ILE A 120 -5.04 16.33 -3.50
N CYS A 121 -6.35 16.28 -3.20
CA CYS A 121 -7.18 15.11 -3.50
C CYS A 121 -7.30 14.86 -5.00
N GLN A 122 -7.45 15.90 -5.82
CA GLN A 122 -7.52 15.74 -7.28
C GLN A 122 -6.23 15.16 -7.87
N ILE A 123 -5.07 15.64 -7.44
CA ILE A 123 -3.76 15.09 -7.88
C ILE A 123 -3.65 13.62 -7.47
N GLN A 124 -3.98 13.29 -6.22
CA GLN A 124 -3.91 11.92 -5.72
C GLN A 124 -4.86 10.98 -6.47
N ASN A 125 -6.13 11.39 -6.66
CA ASN A 125 -7.13 10.57 -7.33
C ASN A 125 -6.78 10.32 -8.80
N ALA A 126 -6.24 11.31 -9.50
CA ALA A 126 -5.76 11.15 -10.86
C ALA A 126 -4.61 10.14 -10.94
N LYS A 127 -3.61 10.25 -10.05
CA LYS A 127 -2.46 9.32 -10.01
C LYS A 127 -2.86 7.90 -9.62
N LEU A 128 -3.80 7.74 -8.69
CA LEU A 128 -4.35 6.43 -8.35
C LEU A 128 -5.09 5.81 -9.54
N GLY A 129 -5.90 6.61 -10.23
CA GLY A 129 -6.61 6.16 -11.44
C GLY A 129 -5.66 5.73 -12.56
N GLU A 130 -4.60 6.52 -12.84
CA GLU A 130 -3.55 6.17 -13.79
C GLU A 130 -2.88 4.83 -13.46
N ALA A 131 -2.52 4.62 -12.19
CA ALA A 131 -1.88 3.38 -11.75
C ALA A 131 -2.79 2.16 -11.89
N CYS A 132 -4.07 2.30 -11.54
CA CYS A 132 -5.08 1.24 -11.68
C CYS A 132 -5.36 0.93 -13.15
N ALA A 133 -5.49 1.95 -14.00
CA ALA A 133 -5.74 1.76 -15.44
C ALA A 133 -4.56 1.07 -16.14
N ALA A 134 -3.33 1.36 -15.73
CA ALA A 134 -2.14 0.70 -16.26
C ALA A 134 -1.97 -0.76 -15.78
N ASN A 135 -2.57 -1.14 -14.65
CA ASN A 135 -2.43 -2.47 -14.05
C ASN A 135 -3.77 -2.97 -13.46
N PRO A 136 -4.82 -3.13 -14.27
CA PRO A 136 -6.19 -3.36 -13.81
C PRO A 136 -6.38 -4.68 -13.07
N ASP A 137 -5.55 -5.69 -13.36
CA ASP A 137 -5.57 -6.99 -12.69
C ASP A 137 -4.80 -7.01 -11.37
N ARG A 138 -4.06 -5.96 -11.07
CA ARG A 138 -3.17 -5.88 -9.91
C ARG A 138 -3.56 -4.80 -8.92
N PHE A 139 -4.18 -3.72 -9.35
CA PHE A 139 -4.55 -2.60 -8.50
C PHE A 139 -6.02 -2.24 -8.63
N VAL A 140 -6.61 -1.97 -7.50
CA VAL A 140 -7.80 -1.11 -7.33
C VAL A 140 -7.43 -0.03 -6.33
N ALA A 141 -8.16 1.07 -6.28
CA ALA A 141 -7.84 2.13 -5.33
C ALA A 141 -9.08 2.79 -4.73
N PHE A 142 -8.90 3.33 -3.53
CA PHE A 142 -9.85 4.19 -2.86
C PHE A 142 -9.49 5.65 -3.09
N ALA A 143 -10.51 6.46 -3.36
CA ALA A 143 -10.36 7.90 -3.52
C ALA A 143 -9.91 8.56 -2.21
N THR A 144 -9.11 9.61 -2.34
CA THR A 144 -8.85 10.55 -1.27
C THR A 144 -9.88 11.68 -1.35
N VAL A 145 -10.43 12.06 -0.20
CA VAL A 145 -11.48 13.07 -0.10
C VAL A 145 -11.19 14.05 1.03
N PRO A 146 -11.51 15.34 0.86
CA PRO A 146 -11.30 16.35 1.90
C PRO A 146 -12.48 16.36 2.88
N LEU A 147 -12.57 15.36 3.76
CA LEU A 147 -13.74 15.11 4.60
C LEU A 147 -13.98 16.24 5.64
N GLN A 148 -12.98 17.09 5.91
CA GLN A 148 -13.19 18.35 6.66
C GLN A 148 -14.11 19.35 5.93
N HIS A 149 -14.40 19.12 4.64
CA HIS A 149 -15.36 19.83 3.80
C HIS A 149 -16.31 18.81 3.15
N PRO A 150 -17.33 18.30 3.86
CA PRO A 150 -18.10 17.13 3.47
C PRO A 150 -18.84 17.27 2.12
N ASP A 151 -19.31 18.45 1.78
CA ASP A 151 -19.91 18.75 0.48
C ASP A 151 -18.91 18.58 -0.67
N LEU A 152 -17.70 19.10 -0.51
CA LEU A 152 -16.62 18.93 -1.45
C LEU A 152 -16.13 17.48 -1.49
N ALA A 153 -16.15 16.78 -0.36
CA ALA A 153 -15.77 15.36 -0.30
C ALA A 153 -16.71 14.51 -1.14
N ALA A 154 -18.03 14.75 -1.09
CA ALA A 154 -19.02 14.07 -1.92
C ALA A 154 -18.80 14.35 -3.41
N GLU A 155 -18.58 15.63 -3.79
CA GLU A 155 -18.27 16.02 -5.18
C GLU A 155 -17.03 15.28 -5.71
N LEU A 156 -15.94 15.28 -4.95
CA LEU A 156 -14.68 14.67 -5.37
C LEU A 156 -14.72 13.14 -5.35
N LEU A 157 -15.53 12.52 -4.50
CA LEU A 157 -15.76 11.08 -4.56
C LEU A 157 -16.49 10.71 -5.85
N GLU A 158 -17.53 11.46 -6.21
CA GLU A 158 -18.25 11.23 -7.46
C GLU A 158 -17.32 11.38 -8.67
N GLU A 159 -16.51 12.43 -8.71
CA GLU A 159 -15.50 12.64 -9.76
C GLU A 159 -14.51 11.45 -9.80
N ALA A 160 -13.99 11.04 -8.67
CA ALA A 160 -13.01 9.95 -8.56
C ALA A 160 -13.55 8.61 -9.07
N VAL A 161 -14.80 8.30 -8.77
CA VAL A 161 -15.43 7.06 -9.24
C VAL A 161 -15.75 7.14 -10.75
N LYS A 162 -16.35 8.23 -11.20
CA LYS A 162 -16.80 8.35 -12.59
C LYS A 162 -15.65 8.58 -13.58
N LYS A 163 -14.68 9.41 -13.21
CA LYS A 163 -13.60 9.83 -14.12
C LYS A 163 -12.35 8.96 -13.98
N HIS A 164 -12.01 8.55 -12.76
CA HIS A 164 -10.77 7.84 -12.47
C HIS A 164 -10.98 6.34 -12.17
N GLY A 165 -12.22 5.85 -12.11
CA GLY A 165 -12.55 4.44 -11.91
C GLY A 165 -12.22 3.92 -10.51
N LEU A 166 -12.10 4.81 -9.51
CA LEU A 166 -11.83 4.45 -8.13
C LEU A 166 -13.05 3.78 -7.49
N ARG A 167 -12.86 2.97 -6.43
CA ARG A 167 -13.88 2.03 -5.93
C ARG A 167 -14.58 2.46 -4.64
N GLY A 168 -14.38 3.66 -4.19
CA GLY A 168 -14.92 4.21 -2.95
C GLY A 168 -13.92 5.19 -2.35
N ALA A 169 -14.05 5.55 -1.08
CA ALA A 169 -13.15 6.47 -0.40
C ALA A 169 -12.36 5.77 0.71
N GLY A 170 -11.08 6.12 0.85
CA GLY A 170 -10.26 5.86 2.03
C GLY A 170 -10.36 7.05 2.98
N ILE A 171 -10.96 6.86 4.16
CA ILE A 171 -11.14 7.93 5.14
C ILE A 171 -10.44 7.61 6.45
N GLY A 172 -10.07 8.64 7.22
CA GLY A 172 -9.58 8.47 8.58
C GLY A 172 -10.71 8.08 9.56
N GLY A 173 -10.35 7.48 10.67
CA GLY A 173 -11.31 7.16 11.74
C GLY A 173 -11.88 8.40 12.45
N SER A 174 -11.23 9.57 12.29
CA SER A 174 -11.70 10.87 12.74
C SER A 174 -11.20 11.96 11.80
N VAL A 175 -11.82 13.13 11.84
CA VAL A 175 -11.43 14.31 11.06
C VAL A 175 -11.05 15.43 12.04
N ASN A 176 -9.75 15.71 12.18
CA ASN A 176 -9.23 16.71 13.13
C ASN A 176 -9.68 16.47 14.58
N GLY A 177 -9.84 15.20 14.98
CA GLY A 177 -10.31 14.82 16.32
C GLY A 177 -11.83 14.72 16.47
N GLU A 178 -12.57 14.97 15.41
CA GLU A 178 -14.03 14.86 15.40
C GLU A 178 -14.46 13.51 14.85
N GLU A 179 -15.48 12.92 15.48
CA GLU A 179 -16.01 11.62 15.09
C GLU A 179 -16.75 11.70 13.75
N ILE A 180 -16.53 10.72 12.88
CA ILE A 180 -17.19 10.66 11.57
C ILE A 180 -18.71 10.43 11.65
N SER A 181 -19.21 10.05 12.81
CA SER A 181 -20.66 9.94 13.12
C SER A 181 -21.35 11.28 13.35
N ASP A 182 -20.61 12.38 13.43
CA ASP A 182 -21.19 13.72 13.59
C ASP A 182 -22.07 14.06 12.37
N PRO A 183 -23.29 14.59 12.58
CA PRO A 183 -24.22 14.94 11.49
C PRO A 183 -23.65 15.84 10.40
N LYS A 184 -22.63 16.65 10.71
CA LYS A 184 -21.97 17.51 9.72
C LYS A 184 -21.32 16.74 8.57
N PHE A 185 -20.96 15.46 8.78
CA PHE A 185 -20.38 14.60 7.75
C PHE A 185 -21.43 13.89 6.89
N HIS A 186 -22.73 13.95 7.24
CA HIS A 186 -23.80 13.28 6.50
C HIS A 186 -23.95 13.68 5.01
N PRO A 187 -23.53 14.90 4.55
CA PRO A 187 -23.51 15.19 3.11
C PRO A 187 -22.60 14.29 2.29
N PHE A 188 -21.57 13.71 2.91
CA PHE A 188 -20.64 12.74 2.31
C PHE A 188 -21.19 11.32 2.40
#